data_1022a3b921c33ab97283d927c07559f6
#
_entry.id   1022a3b921c33ab97283d927c07559f6
#
_cell.length_a   1.000
_cell.length_b   1.000
_cell.length_c   1.000
_cell.angle_alpha   90.00
_cell.angle_beta   90.00
_cell.angle_gamma   90.00
#
_symmetry.space_group_name_H-M   'P 1'
#
loop_
_entity.id
_entity.type
_entity.pdbx_description
1 polymer ?
#
loop_
_entity_poly.entity_id
_entity_poly.type
_entity_poly.pdbx_seq_one_letter_code
_entity_poly.pdbx_strand_id
1 'polypeptide(L)'
;GVLCTQTYIQCIFSADTPITAAAGCITAALIVIPVGLPSVAVGMYMSAFDPNVVPVLTLPTYFTNHASFLVGGLAMGGIVLSLISSIGGLSLGIGTMLVTDILMPILHLQDDKALLRLTKISVLSVMAAACVIAAMNRGTQVLFWNYLSMGLRGGGICLPLTLSVFFPGHLKRGWAVL
;
A
#
# COMPACT_ATOMS: atom_id res chain seq x y z
N GLY A 1 -10.69 -3.67 5.10
CA GLY A 1 -9.36 -4.07 4.58
C GLY A 1 -8.35 -2.94 4.61
N VAL A 2 -8.69 -1.74 4.13
CA VAL A 2 -7.72 -0.60 4.06
C VAL A 2 -7.26 -0.16 5.44
N LEU A 3 -8.16 -0.02 6.40
CA LEU A 3 -7.85 0.38 7.79
C LEU A 3 -6.91 -0.61 8.51
N CYS A 4 -6.88 -1.86 8.06
CA CYS A 4 -6.01 -2.90 8.62
C CYS A 4 -4.65 -2.99 7.89
N THR A 5 -4.30 -1.99 7.07
CA THR A 5 -3.03 -1.93 6.37
C THR A 5 -1.97 -1.33 7.30
N GLN A 6 -0.88 -2.05 7.50
CA GLN A 6 0.18 -1.65 8.42
C GLN A 6 0.78 -0.27 8.11
N THR A 7 0.95 0.08 6.85
CA THR A 7 1.51 1.36 6.45
C THR A 7 0.72 2.55 6.99
N TYR A 8 -0.62 2.45 7.03
CA TYR A 8 -1.47 3.49 7.63
C TYR A 8 -1.31 3.54 9.15
N ILE A 9 -1.27 2.37 9.80
CA ILE A 9 -1.09 2.27 11.24
C ILE A 9 0.28 2.82 11.64
N GLN A 10 1.34 2.48 10.92
CA GLN A 10 2.70 3.02 11.15
C GLN A 10 2.75 4.54 11.01
N CYS A 11 2.10 5.10 9.98
CA CYS A 11 2.03 6.56 9.81
C CYS A 11 1.32 7.24 10.97
N ILE A 12 0.24 6.65 11.49
CA ILE A 12 -0.48 7.19 12.65
C ILE A 12 0.39 7.14 13.91
N PHE A 13 1.05 6.01 14.15
CA PHE A 13 1.91 5.84 15.32
C PHE A 13 3.26 6.58 15.25
N SER A 14 3.68 7.03 14.07
CA SER A 14 4.87 7.86 13.90
C SER A 14 4.66 9.33 14.27
N ALA A 15 3.43 9.74 14.54
CA ALA A 15 3.12 11.11 14.96
C ALA A 15 3.45 11.32 16.44
N ASP A 16 4.06 12.46 16.76
CA ASP A 16 4.48 12.81 18.15
C ASP A 16 3.30 12.96 19.11
N THR A 17 2.14 13.37 18.61
CA THR A 17 0.92 13.56 19.41
C THR A 17 -0.33 13.06 18.69
N PRO A 18 -1.37 12.62 19.42
CA PRO A 18 -2.65 12.24 18.81
C PRO A 18 -3.30 13.36 17.97
N ILE A 19 -3.10 14.62 18.38
CA ILE A 19 -3.61 15.78 17.66
C ILE A 19 -2.93 15.94 16.31
N THR A 20 -1.62 15.75 16.25
CA THR A 20 -0.84 15.78 15.00
C THR A 20 -1.25 14.64 14.06
N ALA A 21 -1.50 13.44 14.61
CA ALA A 21 -2.02 12.31 13.83
C ALA A 21 -3.39 12.62 13.24
N ALA A 22 -4.31 13.16 14.04
CA ALA A 22 -5.66 13.54 13.57
C ALA A 22 -5.61 14.65 12.52
N ALA A 23 -4.80 15.68 12.72
CA ALA A 23 -4.61 16.76 11.75
C ALA A 23 -4.05 16.23 10.42
N GLY A 24 -3.06 15.33 10.48
CA GLY A 24 -2.51 14.65 9.30
C GLY A 24 -3.56 13.86 8.52
N CYS A 25 -4.40 13.09 9.21
CA CYS A 25 -5.49 12.33 8.58
C CYS A 25 -6.52 13.25 7.91
N ILE A 26 -6.92 14.34 8.57
CA ILE A 26 -7.88 15.30 8.00
C ILE A 26 -7.28 15.99 6.78
N THR A 27 -6.03 16.44 6.87
CA THR A 27 -5.33 17.07 5.74
C THR A 27 -5.20 16.12 4.55
N ALA A 28 -4.83 14.86 4.79
CA ALA A 28 -4.77 13.85 3.75
C ALA A 28 -6.13 13.61 3.09
N ALA A 29 -7.20 13.53 3.87
CA ALA A 29 -8.56 13.37 3.35
C ALA A 29 -8.98 14.55 2.48
N LEU A 30 -8.66 15.78 2.87
CA LEU A 30 -8.94 16.99 2.09
C LEU A 30 -8.16 17.03 0.77
N ILE A 31 -6.94 16.50 0.73
CA ILE A 31 -6.12 16.42 -0.48
C ILE A 31 -6.62 15.33 -1.45
N VAL A 32 -7.08 14.21 -0.92
CA VAL A 32 -7.53 13.06 -1.75
C VAL A 32 -8.76 13.43 -2.59
N ILE A 33 -9.68 14.24 -2.07
CA ILE A 33 -10.91 14.64 -2.78
C ILE A 33 -10.60 15.39 -4.08
N PRO A 34 -9.87 16.52 -4.08
CA PRO A 34 -9.56 17.26 -5.31
C PRO A 34 -8.65 16.51 -6.29
N VAL A 35 -7.86 15.54 -5.81
CA VAL A 35 -7.04 14.68 -6.70
C VAL A 35 -7.87 13.55 -7.31
N GLY A 36 -8.83 13.02 -6.57
CA GLY A 36 -9.70 11.94 -7.05
C GLY A 36 -10.64 12.36 -8.18
N LEU A 37 -11.21 13.56 -8.11
CA LEU A 37 -12.16 14.06 -9.10
C LEU A 37 -11.59 14.12 -10.53
N PRO A 38 -10.41 14.72 -10.78
CA PRO A 38 -9.79 14.70 -12.11
C PRO A 38 -9.48 13.29 -12.61
N SER A 39 -9.06 12.39 -11.73
CA SER A 39 -8.78 11.00 -12.10
C SER A 39 -10.02 10.26 -12.61
N VAL A 40 -11.17 10.47 -11.95
CA VAL A 40 -12.46 9.93 -12.40
C VAL A 40 -12.88 10.54 -13.73
N ALA A 41 -12.73 11.86 -13.89
CA ALA A 41 -13.07 12.56 -15.14
C ALA A 41 -12.26 12.03 -16.33
N VAL A 42 -10.94 11.82 -16.14
CA VAL A 42 -10.08 11.21 -17.18
C VAL A 42 -10.53 9.77 -17.48
N GLY A 43 -10.87 8.98 -16.47
CA GLY A 43 -11.39 7.63 -16.67
C GLY A 43 -12.69 7.59 -17.48
N MET A 44 -13.63 8.49 -17.18
CA MET A 44 -14.88 8.64 -17.94
C MET A 44 -14.65 9.09 -19.37
N TYR A 45 -13.76 10.07 -19.56
CA TYR A 45 -13.39 10.57 -20.90
C TYR A 45 -12.80 9.43 -21.75
N MET A 46 -11.81 8.73 -21.25
CA MET A 46 -11.16 7.63 -21.98
C MET A 46 -12.10 6.46 -22.25
N SER A 47 -13.01 6.16 -21.36
CA SER A 47 -14.05 5.14 -21.57
C SER A 47 -14.99 5.49 -22.73
N ALA A 48 -15.25 6.78 -22.97
CA ALA A 48 -16.12 7.23 -24.06
C ALA A 48 -15.38 7.33 -25.41
N PHE A 49 -14.11 7.74 -25.41
CA PHE A 49 -13.35 8.02 -26.64
C PHE A 49 -12.43 6.90 -27.09
N ASP A 50 -11.94 6.08 -26.15
CA ASP A 50 -11.03 4.96 -26.46
C ASP A 50 -11.32 3.75 -25.54
N PRO A 51 -12.47 3.06 -25.75
CA PRO A 51 -12.93 1.96 -24.90
C PRO A 51 -12.04 0.72 -24.92
N ASN A 52 -11.10 0.62 -25.87
CA ASN A 52 -10.21 -0.54 -26.03
C ASN A 52 -8.92 -0.44 -25.21
N VAL A 53 -8.66 0.69 -24.56
CA VAL A 53 -7.48 0.86 -23.71
C VAL A 53 -7.60 0.03 -22.44
N VAL A 54 -6.55 -0.72 -22.15
CA VAL A 54 -6.47 -1.50 -20.90
C VAL A 54 -6.58 -0.56 -19.69
N PRO A 55 -7.45 -0.83 -18.71
CA PRO A 55 -7.72 0.09 -17.59
C PRO A 55 -6.48 0.61 -16.85
N VAL A 56 -5.44 -0.22 -16.73
CA VAL A 56 -4.16 0.17 -16.08
C VAL A 56 -3.40 1.24 -16.89
N LEU A 57 -3.57 1.25 -18.21
CA LEU A 57 -2.90 2.18 -19.11
C LEU A 57 -3.72 3.43 -19.43
N THR A 58 -4.93 3.55 -18.93
CA THR A 58 -5.86 4.67 -19.22
C THR A 58 -5.22 6.03 -18.91
N LEU A 59 -4.69 6.20 -17.72
CA LEU A 59 -4.09 7.45 -17.29
C LEU A 59 -2.79 7.78 -18.06
N PRO A 60 -1.82 6.84 -18.19
CA PRO A 60 -0.66 7.03 -19.06
C PRO A 60 -1.03 7.40 -20.50
N THR A 61 -1.96 6.67 -21.11
CA THR A 61 -2.40 6.91 -22.49
C THR A 61 -3.05 8.27 -22.65
N TYR A 62 -3.86 8.70 -21.69
CA TYR A 62 -4.44 10.05 -21.71
C TYR A 62 -3.35 11.11 -21.72
N PHE A 63 -2.38 11.04 -20.83
CA PHE A 63 -1.31 12.05 -20.77
C PHE A 63 -0.39 12.05 -21.99
N THR A 64 -0.15 10.88 -22.60
CA THR A 64 0.68 10.81 -23.82
C THR A 64 -0.05 11.33 -25.05
N ASN A 65 -1.36 11.13 -25.17
CA ASN A 65 -2.11 11.43 -26.39
C ASN A 65 -2.85 12.77 -26.35
N HIS A 66 -3.27 13.25 -25.17
CA HIS A 66 -4.14 14.40 -25.03
C HIS A 66 -3.52 15.59 -24.27
N ALA A 67 -2.38 15.38 -23.58
CA ALA A 67 -1.70 16.45 -22.88
C ALA A 67 -0.57 17.07 -23.75
N SER A 68 -0.22 18.34 -23.46
CA SER A 68 0.96 18.93 -24.06
C SER A 68 2.24 18.20 -23.62
N PHE A 69 3.29 18.25 -24.44
CA PHE A 69 4.56 17.55 -24.18
C PHE A 69 5.10 17.77 -22.74
N LEU A 70 5.08 19.00 -22.26
CA LEU A 70 5.56 19.34 -20.92
C LEU A 70 4.66 18.75 -19.81
N VAL A 71 3.34 18.90 -19.94
CA VAL A 71 2.38 18.40 -18.94
C VAL A 71 2.36 16.89 -18.94
N GLY A 72 2.36 16.25 -20.11
CA GLY A 72 2.42 14.80 -20.26
C GLY A 72 3.71 14.22 -19.65
N GLY A 73 4.86 14.83 -19.93
CA GLY A 73 6.15 14.41 -19.38
C GLY A 73 6.21 14.51 -17.85
N LEU A 74 5.76 15.64 -17.28
CA LEU A 74 5.69 15.83 -15.84
C LEU A 74 4.72 14.84 -15.16
N ALA A 75 3.55 14.63 -15.77
CA ALA A 75 2.56 13.69 -15.25
C ALA A 75 3.09 12.23 -15.27
N MET A 76 3.72 11.82 -16.37
CA MET A 76 4.34 10.48 -16.47
C MET A 76 5.47 10.31 -15.48
N GLY A 77 6.34 11.32 -15.32
CA GLY A 77 7.38 11.32 -14.28
C GLY A 77 6.79 11.19 -12.86
N GLY A 78 5.71 11.92 -12.58
CA GLY A 78 5.00 11.84 -11.31
C GLY A 78 4.39 10.45 -11.06
N ILE A 79 3.78 9.82 -12.07
CA ILE A 79 3.25 8.46 -11.98
C ILE A 79 4.37 7.46 -11.63
N VAL A 80 5.50 7.51 -12.35
CA VAL A 80 6.63 6.61 -12.11
C VAL A 80 7.20 6.80 -10.70
N LEU A 81 7.41 8.04 -10.26
CA LEU A 81 7.89 8.34 -8.92
C LEU A 81 6.93 7.84 -7.83
N SER A 82 5.62 8.02 -8.04
CA SER A 82 4.59 7.53 -7.12
C SER A 82 4.60 5.99 -7.01
N LEU A 83 4.75 5.30 -8.14
CA LEU A 83 4.86 3.83 -8.15
C LEU A 83 6.11 3.35 -7.39
N ILE A 84 7.27 3.94 -7.65
CA ILE A 84 8.52 3.59 -6.96
C ILE A 84 8.39 3.82 -5.45
N SER A 85 7.85 4.96 -5.05
CA SER A 85 7.63 5.30 -3.64
C SER A 85 6.69 4.31 -2.95
N SER A 86 5.57 3.96 -3.60
CA SER A 86 4.60 3.02 -3.07
C SER A 86 5.16 1.61 -2.91
N ILE A 87 5.89 1.12 -3.92
CA ILE A 87 6.55 -0.20 -3.87
C ILE A 87 7.60 -0.21 -2.75
N GLY A 88 8.41 0.84 -2.65
CA GLY A 88 9.43 0.97 -1.60
C GLY A 88 8.83 0.95 -0.20
N GLY A 89 7.78 1.74 0.04
CA GLY A 89 7.10 1.81 1.33
C GLY A 89 6.44 0.48 1.74
N LEU A 90 5.74 -0.17 0.81
CA LEU A 90 5.12 -1.47 1.07
C LEU A 90 6.16 -2.56 1.33
N SER A 91 7.21 -2.61 0.53
CA SER A 91 8.28 -3.61 0.67
C SER A 91 9.04 -3.43 1.98
N LEU A 92 9.31 -2.18 2.38
CA LEU A 92 9.93 -1.86 3.66
C LEU A 92 9.01 -2.30 4.82
N GLY A 93 7.72 -1.98 4.75
CA GLY A 93 6.75 -2.40 5.77
C GLY A 93 6.71 -3.92 5.97
N ILE A 94 6.62 -4.68 4.88
CA ILE A 94 6.61 -6.15 4.95
C ILE A 94 7.97 -6.68 5.43
N GLY A 95 9.08 -6.12 4.92
CA GLY A 95 10.43 -6.55 5.30
C GLY A 95 10.73 -6.32 6.77
N THR A 96 10.30 -5.18 7.33
CA THR A 96 10.46 -4.89 8.77
C THR A 96 9.62 -5.83 9.62
N MET A 97 8.34 -6.07 9.28
CA MET A 97 7.50 -7.04 10.01
C MET A 97 8.11 -8.44 10.03
N LEU A 98 8.59 -8.89 8.88
CA LEU A 98 9.19 -10.23 8.77
C LEU A 98 10.42 -10.36 9.66
N VAL A 99 11.21 -9.31 9.77
CA VAL A 99 12.40 -9.30 10.64
C VAL A 99 12.03 -9.15 12.11
N THR A 100 11.18 -8.17 12.46
CA THR A 100 10.87 -7.87 13.86
C THR A 100 9.96 -8.92 14.50
N ASP A 101 8.96 -9.40 13.76
CA ASP A 101 7.92 -10.25 14.33
C ASP A 101 8.23 -11.74 14.20
N ILE A 102 9.05 -12.13 13.19
CA ILE A 102 9.37 -13.53 12.91
C ILE A 102 10.83 -13.85 13.17
N LEU A 103 11.76 -13.13 12.49
CA LEU A 103 13.19 -13.52 12.54
C LEU A 103 13.87 -13.15 13.85
N MET A 104 13.56 -11.98 14.41
CA MET A 104 14.14 -11.52 15.66
C MET A 104 13.84 -12.46 16.86
N PRO A 105 12.59 -12.91 17.08
CA PRO A 105 12.28 -13.87 18.13
C PRO A 105 12.94 -15.26 17.93
N ILE A 106 13.04 -15.70 16.67
CA ILE A 106 13.60 -17.04 16.34
C ILE A 106 15.12 -17.04 16.47
N LEU A 107 15.79 -15.99 15.98
CA LEU A 107 17.26 -15.90 15.93
C LEU A 107 17.88 -15.27 17.18
N HIS A 108 17.06 -14.76 18.13
CA HIS A 108 17.50 -14.06 19.34
C HIS A 108 18.55 -12.98 19.08
N LEU A 109 18.40 -12.25 17.94
CA LEU A 109 19.35 -11.22 17.52
C LEU A 109 19.12 -9.94 18.31
N GLN A 110 20.20 -9.42 18.89
CA GLN A 110 20.22 -8.14 19.61
C GLN A 110 21.15 -7.11 18.95
N ASP A 111 21.86 -7.49 17.87
CA ASP A 111 22.77 -6.60 17.18
C ASP A 111 22.04 -5.78 16.10
N ASP A 112 22.00 -4.46 16.25
CA ASP A 112 21.38 -3.52 15.34
C ASP A 112 21.91 -3.63 13.90
N LYS A 113 23.20 -3.92 13.74
CA LYS A 113 23.80 -4.07 12.40
C LYS A 113 23.35 -5.33 11.70
N ALA A 114 23.19 -6.42 12.44
CA ALA A 114 22.63 -7.67 11.91
C ALA A 114 21.16 -7.48 11.53
N LEU A 115 20.39 -6.78 12.37
CA LEU A 115 18.99 -6.46 12.14
C LEU A 115 18.80 -5.64 10.86
N LEU A 116 19.60 -4.61 10.66
CA LEU A 116 19.57 -3.80 9.43
C LEU A 116 19.92 -4.61 8.17
N ARG A 117 20.90 -5.51 8.24
CA ARG A 117 21.25 -6.40 7.12
C ARG A 117 20.11 -7.34 6.78
N LEU A 118 19.51 -7.96 7.79
CA LEU A 118 18.37 -8.85 7.61
C LEU A 118 17.17 -8.11 7.02
N THR A 119 16.88 -6.90 7.48
CA THR A 119 15.80 -6.07 6.90
C THR A 119 16.06 -5.79 5.42
N LYS A 120 17.26 -5.41 5.03
CA LYS A 120 17.63 -5.18 3.62
C LYS A 120 17.46 -6.45 2.77
N ILE A 121 17.91 -7.59 3.26
CA ILE A 121 17.77 -8.88 2.56
C ILE A 121 16.30 -9.27 2.45
N SER A 122 15.53 -9.10 3.52
CA SER A 122 14.09 -9.38 3.54
C SER A 122 13.32 -8.50 2.55
N VAL A 123 13.61 -7.20 2.51
CA VAL A 123 13.02 -6.27 1.53
C VAL A 123 13.33 -6.72 0.11
N LEU A 124 14.59 -7.04 -0.19
CA LEU A 124 14.99 -7.51 -1.52
C LEU A 124 14.32 -8.83 -1.90
N SER A 125 14.21 -9.78 -0.97
CA SER A 125 13.54 -11.06 -1.22
C SER A 125 12.05 -10.90 -1.47
N VAL A 126 11.37 -10.03 -0.71
CA VAL A 126 9.96 -9.70 -0.93
C VAL A 126 9.74 -9.04 -2.29
N MET A 127 10.62 -8.09 -2.67
CA MET A 127 10.54 -7.45 -3.99
C MET A 127 10.77 -8.45 -5.12
N ALA A 128 11.76 -9.34 -4.99
CA ALA A 128 12.03 -10.38 -5.98
C ALA A 128 10.84 -11.34 -6.12
N ALA A 129 10.27 -11.80 -5.02
CA ALA A 129 9.07 -12.63 -5.03
C ALA A 129 7.88 -11.93 -5.69
N ALA A 130 7.66 -10.66 -5.38
CA ALA A 130 6.60 -9.86 -6.00
C ALA A 130 6.79 -9.72 -7.51
N CYS A 131 8.04 -9.49 -7.98
CA CYS A 131 8.37 -9.44 -9.41
C CYS A 131 8.09 -10.78 -10.11
N VAL A 132 8.45 -11.90 -9.50
CA VAL A 132 8.17 -13.24 -10.07
C VAL A 132 6.66 -13.46 -10.17
N ILE A 133 5.90 -13.19 -9.12
CA ILE A 133 4.43 -13.32 -9.12
C ILE A 133 3.81 -12.43 -10.19
N ALA A 134 4.25 -11.18 -10.31
CA ALA A 134 3.77 -10.26 -11.33
C ALA A 134 4.08 -10.73 -12.75
N ALA A 135 5.28 -11.27 -12.97
CA ALA A 135 5.69 -11.81 -14.28
C ALA A 135 4.87 -13.03 -14.69
N MET A 136 4.50 -13.89 -13.74
CA MET A 136 3.68 -15.07 -13.97
C MET A 136 2.21 -14.74 -14.24
N ASN A 137 1.72 -13.59 -13.73
CA ASN A 137 0.29 -13.22 -13.75
C ASN A 137 -0.01 -12.01 -14.63
N ARG A 138 0.65 -11.86 -15.77
CA ARG A 138 0.49 -10.71 -16.69
C ARG A 138 -0.93 -10.51 -17.23
N GLY A 139 -1.74 -11.55 -17.28
CA GLY A 139 -3.12 -11.49 -17.78
C GLY A 139 -4.17 -11.20 -16.72
N THR A 140 -3.80 -11.16 -15.44
CA THR A 140 -4.77 -10.96 -14.36
C THR A 140 -4.94 -9.48 -14.07
N GLN A 141 -6.19 -9.04 -13.90
CA GLN A 141 -6.47 -7.64 -13.55
C GLN A 141 -5.84 -7.28 -12.19
N VAL A 142 -5.12 -6.17 -12.14
CA VAL A 142 -4.48 -5.66 -10.91
C VAL A 142 -5.52 -5.45 -9.79
N LEU A 143 -6.73 -5.05 -10.15
CA LEU A 143 -7.85 -4.88 -9.20
C LEU A 143 -8.21 -6.18 -8.47
N PHE A 144 -8.14 -7.33 -9.14
CA PHE A 144 -8.40 -8.63 -8.51
C PHE A 144 -7.44 -8.90 -7.34
N TRP A 145 -6.14 -8.69 -7.54
CA TRP A 145 -5.13 -8.86 -6.49
C TRP A 145 -5.31 -7.87 -5.35
N ASN A 146 -5.71 -6.64 -5.68
CA ASN A 146 -6.01 -5.62 -4.67
C ASN A 146 -7.21 -6.01 -3.81
N TYR A 147 -8.32 -6.43 -4.42
CA TYR A 147 -9.51 -6.88 -3.69
C TYR A 147 -9.25 -8.15 -2.87
N LEU A 148 -8.50 -9.10 -3.41
CA LEU A 148 -8.10 -10.32 -2.69
C LEU A 148 -7.28 -9.96 -1.43
N SER A 149 -6.30 -9.07 -1.58
CA SER A 149 -5.47 -8.58 -0.48
C SER A 149 -6.30 -7.82 0.58
N MET A 150 -7.26 -7.00 0.14
CA MET A 150 -8.17 -6.29 1.05
C MET A 150 -9.12 -7.25 1.77
N GLY A 151 -9.62 -8.27 1.07
CA GLY A 151 -10.49 -9.30 1.64
C GLY A 151 -9.79 -10.12 2.72
N LEU A 152 -8.56 -10.56 2.45
CA LEU A 152 -7.75 -11.30 3.43
C LEU A 152 -7.46 -10.48 4.69
N ARG A 153 -7.08 -9.21 4.53
CA ARG A 153 -6.85 -8.31 5.67
C ARG A 153 -8.15 -7.98 6.41
N GLY A 154 -9.24 -7.76 5.69
CA GLY A 154 -10.54 -7.49 6.29
C GLY A 154 -11.08 -8.68 7.07
N GLY A 155 -11.01 -9.88 6.50
CA GLY A 155 -11.50 -11.10 7.15
C GLY A 155 -10.64 -11.55 8.33
N GLY A 156 -9.31 -11.48 8.18
CA GLY A 156 -8.40 -12.00 9.21
C GLY A 156 -8.10 -11.03 10.35
N ILE A 157 -7.97 -9.73 10.06
CA ILE A 157 -7.42 -8.76 11.03
C ILE A 157 -8.47 -7.80 11.57
N CYS A 158 -9.52 -7.47 10.80
CA CYS A 158 -10.46 -6.43 11.17
C CYS A 158 -11.20 -6.73 12.46
N LEU A 159 -11.65 -7.95 12.66
CA LEU A 159 -12.44 -8.36 13.82
C LEU A 159 -11.59 -8.37 15.11
N PRO A 160 -10.40 -9.03 15.15
CA PRO A 160 -9.53 -8.97 16.32
C PRO A 160 -9.08 -7.54 16.65
N LEU A 161 -8.74 -6.74 15.62
CA LEU A 161 -8.32 -5.35 15.80
C LEU A 161 -9.44 -4.50 16.42
N THR A 162 -10.65 -4.59 15.87
CA THR A 162 -11.81 -3.83 16.35
C THR A 162 -12.15 -4.20 17.79
N LEU A 163 -12.15 -5.50 18.09
CA LEU A 163 -12.42 -5.97 19.45
C LEU A 163 -11.32 -5.56 20.44
N SER A 164 -10.06 -5.56 20.04
CA SER A 164 -8.96 -5.14 20.91
C SER A 164 -8.99 -3.63 21.23
N VAL A 165 -9.46 -2.81 20.29
CA VAL A 165 -9.54 -1.35 20.44
C VAL A 165 -10.77 -0.94 21.23
N PHE A 166 -11.95 -1.49 20.90
CA PHE A 166 -13.23 -1.06 21.51
C PHE A 166 -13.59 -1.84 22.79
N PHE A 167 -13.07 -3.07 22.95
CA PHE A 167 -13.33 -3.93 24.10
C PHE A 167 -12.03 -4.49 24.70
N PRO A 168 -11.17 -3.62 25.25
CA PRO A 168 -9.88 -4.05 25.81
C PRO A 168 -10.10 -5.02 26.97
N GLY A 169 -9.39 -6.15 26.95
CA GLY A 169 -9.44 -7.18 27.99
C GLY A 169 -10.44 -8.33 27.77
N HIS A 170 -11.32 -8.26 26.79
CA HIS A 170 -12.28 -9.34 26.50
C HIS A 170 -11.71 -10.39 25.52
N LEU A 171 -10.66 -10.07 24.77
CA LEU A 171 -10.02 -11.00 23.86
C LEU A 171 -8.89 -11.79 24.55
N LYS A 172 -9.07 -13.10 24.70
CA LYS A 172 -7.98 -14.00 25.07
C LYS A 172 -7.07 -14.20 23.87
N ARG A 173 -5.74 -14.25 24.09
CA ARG A 173 -4.73 -14.42 23.03
C ARG A 173 -5.03 -15.57 22.06
N GLY A 174 -5.61 -16.68 22.53
CA GLY A 174 -5.97 -17.82 21.70
C GLY A 174 -7.10 -17.56 20.69
N TRP A 175 -8.01 -16.64 20.97
CA TRP A 175 -9.12 -16.28 20.07
C TRP A 175 -8.73 -15.24 19.04
N ALA A 176 -7.61 -14.55 19.22
CA ALA A 176 -7.11 -13.56 18.28
C ALA A 176 -6.34 -14.19 17.10
N VAL A 177 -5.99 -15.49 17.21
CA VAL A 177 -5.19 -16.23 16.22
C VAL A 177 -6.06 -17.18 15.37
N LEU A 178 -7.29 -17.44 15.78
CA LEU A 178 -8.30 -18.22 15.04
C LEU A 178 -9.12 -17.32 14.11
#